data_7ed865a268013439f7eb978d0a74c433
#
_entry.id   7ed865a268013439f7eb978d0a74c433
#
_cell.length_a   1.000
_cell.length_b   1.000
_cell.length_c   1.000
_cell.angle_alpha   90.00
_cell.angle_beta   90.00
_cell.angle_gamma   90.00
#
_symmetry.space_group_name_H-M   'P 1'
#
loop_
_entity.id
_entity.type
_entity.pdbx_description
1 polymer ?
#
loop_
_entity_poly.entity_id
_entity_poly.type
_entity_poly.pdbx_seq_one_letter_code
_entity_poly.pdbx_strand_id
1 'polypeptide(L)'
;MAQVNYDTKNAIEIASGIFHLGVEDRRSSFANIPYLILDGGEGVLLDPGSARSEFFAVVLKKVHQVIDPRRIKHMIVQHQDPDLCAALPIFEKIVSPDVKIWAPLEAQVLVQHYGCARDISPLDDGDSLTFGNGRTLVFTAIPYCHFIGTMVTYDSKTKTLFSSDAFGGFTGDSVLYAGSDYVAQLTAFLGQYLGSKKALVYALKRIEALDKSHGIDRICPQHGSIINKDQIPVYIKASYDLHVGGEVDSLAAKHKIDLSG
;
A
#
# COMPACT_ATOMS: atom_id res chain seq x y z
N MET A 1 19.68 6.22 14.07
CA MET A 1 19.94 6.79 12.73
C MET A 1 19.24 8.12 12.65
N ALA A 2 19.79 9.13 11.94
CA ALA A 2 19.10 10.40 11.77
C ALA A 2 17.76 10.17 11.03
N GLN A 3 16.71 10.80 11.51
CA GLN A 3 15.40 10.79 10.89
C GLN A 3 15.51 11.40 9.48
N VAL A 4 15.24 10.61 8.43
CA VAL A 4 15.22 11.08 7.04
C VAL A 4 13.81 11.55 6.75
N ASN A 5 13.65 12.88 6.66
CA ASN A 5 12.36 13.44 6.30
C ASN A 5 12.00 13.10 4.83
N TYR A 6 10.72 12.92 4.62
CA TYR A 6 10.10 12.73 3.32
C TYR A 6 10.48 13.84 2.34
N ASP A 7 11.05 13.50 1.19
CA ASP A 7 11.15 14.47 0.11
C ASP A 7 9.77 14.56 -0.59
N THR A 8 9.01 15.60 -0.23
CA THR A 8 7.69 15.83 -0.83
C THR A 8 7.75 16.28 -2.29
N LYS A 9 8.94 16.63 -2.81
CA LYS A 9 9.13 17.19 -4.15
C LYS A 9 9.70 16.21 -5.16
N ASN A 10 10.50 15.26 -4.70
CA ASN A 10 11.23 14.34 -5.56
C ASN A 10 10.84 12.89 -5.28
N ALA A 11 10.95 12.05 -6.33
CA ALA A 11 10.88 10.60 -6.17
C ALA A 11 12.11 10.12 -5.39
N ILE A 12 11.94 9.15 -4.49
CA ILE A 12 13.02 8.61 -3.66
C ILE A 12 13.22 7.14 -4.03
N GLU A 13 14.39 6.79 -4.54
CA GLU A 13 14.73 5.37 -4.72
C GLU A 13 15.00 4.72 -3.37
N ILE A 14 14.18 3.77 -2.98
CA ILE A 14 14.22 3.08 -1.68
C ILE A 14 14.84 1.68 -1.77
N ALA A 15 14.88 1.14 -2.97
CA ALA A 15 15.56 -0.11 -3.33
C ALA A 15 15.80 -0.11 -4.84
N SER A 16 16.64 -1.02 -5.33
CA SER A 16 16.98 -1.08 -6.76
C SER A 16 15.73 -1.08 -7.65
N GLY A 17 15.50 0.04 -8.36
CA GLY A 17 14.35 0.25 -9.24
C GLY A 17 13.00 0.39 -8.52
N ILE A 18 12.96 0.64 -7.22
CA ILE A 18 11.73 0.94 -6.48
C ILE A 18 11.77 2.39 -6.01
N PHE A 19 10.78 3.15 -6.41
CA PHE A 19 10.66 4.58 -6.11
C PHE A 19 9.41 4.86 -5.29
N HIS A 20 9.61 5.52 -4.16
CA HIS A 20 8.57 6.07 -3.32
C HIS A 20 8.09 7.40 -3.91
N LEU A 21 6.79 7.50 -4.22
CA LEU A 21 6.18 8.67 -4.84
C LEU A 21 5.27 9.44 -3.87
N GLY A 22 5.31 9.10 -2.61
CA GLY A 22 4.37 9.55 -1.59
C GLY A 22 4.12 11.06 -1.55
N VAL A 23 2.88 11.39 -1.23
CA VAL A 23 2.38 12.75 -1.04
C VAL A 23 1.80 12.84 0.36
N GLU A 24 2.14 13.91 1.07
CA GLU A 24 1.64 14.17 2.42
C GLU A 24 0.38 15.04 2.38
N ASP A 25 -0.66 14.65 3.09
CA ASP A 25 -1.75 15.55 3.46
C ASP A 25 -1.56 16.05 4.90
N ARG A 26 -0.96 17.22 5.03
CA ARG A 26 -0.70 17.85 6.33
C ARG A 26 -1.96 18.15 7.14
N ARG A 27 -3.14 18.16 6.51
CA ARG A 27 -4.41 18.47 7.18
C ARG A 27 -4.94 17.27 7.96
N SER A 28 -4.67 16.06 7.46
CA SER A 28 -5.19 14.82 8.01
C SER A 28 -4.14 13.95 8.68
N SER A 29 -2.86 14.31 8.61
CA SER A 29 -1.73 13.44 8.99
C SER A 29 -1.72 12.11 8.23
N PHE A 30 -2.23 12.13 6.99
CA PHE A 30 -2.46 10.98 6.16
C PHE A 30 -1.57 11.07 4.92
N ALA A 31 -0.54 10.26 4.85
CA ALA A 31 0.29 10.17 3.65
C ALA A 31 -0.38 9.24 2.63
N ASN A 32 -0.32 9.59 1.36
CA ASN A 32 -0.75 8.75 0.25
C ASN A 32 0.50 8.35 -0.53
N ILE A 33 0.82 7.06 -0.58
CA ILE A 33 2.13 6.59 -1.03
C ILE A 33 2.01 5.62 -2.23
N PRO A 34 1.90 6.15 -3.46
CA PRO A 34 2.14 5.34 -4.65
C PRO A 34 3.60 4.89 -4.74
N TYR A 35 3.82 3.72 -5.34
CA TYR A 35 5.15 3.22 -5.65
C TYR A 35 5.31 2.98 -7.14
N LEU A 36 6.51 3.29 -7.67
CA LEU A 36 6.88 2.97 -9.04
C LEU A 36 8.00 1.93 -9.02
N ILE A 37 7.79 0.82 -9.71
CA ILE A 37 8.74 -0.29 -9.77
C ILE A 37 9.23 -0.39 -11.21
N LEU A 38 10.55 -0.36 -11.42
CA LEU A 38 11.18 -0.40 -12.74
C LEU A 38 12.00 -1.66 -12.93
N ASP A 39 11.91 -2.25 -14.12
CA ASP A 39 12.81 -3.28 -14.60
C ASP A 39 12.86 -3.28 -16.13
N GLY A 40 14.03 -3.52 -16.73
CA GLY A 40 14.18 -3.61 -18.18
C GLY A 40 13.68 -2.40 -18.97
N GLY A 41 13.54 -1.25 -18.31
CA GLY A 41 12.98 -0.04 -18.90
C GLY A 41 11.45 -0.02 -18.97
N GLU A 42 10.77 -0.95 -18.34
CA GLU A 42 9.33 -0.95 -18.13
C GLU A 42 8.99 -0.56 -16.69
N GLY A 43 7.81 0.02 -16.48
CA GLY A 43 7.31 0.46 -15.18
C GLY A 43 6.01 -0.22 -14.77
N VAL A 44 5.92 -0.51 -13.47
CA VAL A 44 4.68 -0.86 -12.77
C VAL A 44 4.37 0.26 -11.79
N LEU A 45 3.20 0.88 -11.90
CA LEU A 45 2.71 1.87 -10.93
C LEU A 45 1.76 1.14 -9.97
N LEU A 46 2.18 1.04 -8.72
CA LEU A 46 1.42 0.40 -7.66
C LEU A 46 0.66 1.47 -6.87
N ASP A 47 -0.65 1.29 -6.75
CA ASP A 47 -1.58 2.20 -6.10
C ASP A 47 -1.42 3.64 -6.60
N PRO A 48 -1.97 3.98 -7.79
CA PRO A 48 -1.72 5.26 -8.48
C PRO A 48 -2.10 6.51 -7.67
N GLY A 49 -2.86 6.34 -6.59
CA GLY A 49 -3.17 7.39 -5.64
C GLY A 49 -4.46 8.15 -5.90
N SER A 50 -4.60 9.25 -5.20
CA SER A 50 -5.79 10.10 -5.19
C SER A 50 -5.97 10.91 -6.48
N ALA A 51 -7.22 11.10 -6.92
CA ALA A 51 -7.59 11.99 -8.00
C ALA A 51 -7.60 13.49 -7.62
N ARG A 52 -7.35 13.83 -6.36
CA ARG A 52 -7.23 15.24 -5.95
C ARG A 52 -6.07 15.88 -6.71
N SER A 53 -6.37 17.02 -7.38
CA SER A 53 -5.43 17.63 -8.34
C SER A 53 -4.05 17.94 -7.74
N GLU A 54 -4.02 18.38 -6.49
CA GLU A 54 -2.78 18.68 -5.77
C GLU A 54 -1.92 17.44 -5.50
N PHE A 55 -2.55 16.27 -5.23
CA PHE A 55 -1.84 15.02 -5.04
C PHE A 55 -1.40 14.40 -6.36
N PHE A 56 -2.34 14.31 -7.31
CA PHE A 56 -2.07 13.79 -8.63
C PHE A 56 -0.89 14.51 -9.32
N ALA A 57 -0.88 15.87 -9.27
CA ALA A 57 0.19 16.65 -9.89
C ALA A 57 1.57 16.34 -9.30
N VAL A 58 1.66 16.10 -7.98
CA VAL A 58 2.92 15.73 -7.33
C VAL A 58 3.36 14.33 -7.74
N VAL A 59 2.45 13.36 -7.73
CA VAL A 59 2.76 11.98 -8.14
C VAL A 59 3.19 11.94 -9.60
N LEU A 60 2.46 12.59 -10.50
CA LEU A 60 2.81 12.66 -11.93
C LEU A 60 4.19 13.31 -12.14
N LYS A 61 4.48 14.41 -11.44
CA LYS A 61 5.80 15.05 -11.50
C LYS A 61 6.90 14.09 -11.07
N LYS A 62 6.69 13.33 -9.98
CA LYS A 62 7.67 12.34 -9.48
C LYS A 62 7.85 11.18 -10.46
N VAL A 63 6.78 10.73 -11.12
CA VAL A 63 6.88 9.73 -12.19
C VAL A 63 7.78 10.24 -13.33
N HIS A 64 7.55 11.47 -13.80
CA HIS A 64 8.38 12.09 -14.86
C HIS A 64 9.85 12.27 -14.50
N GLN A 65 10.20 12.37 -13.23
CA GLN A 65 11.61 12.43 -12.78
C GLN A 65 12.33 11.10 -12.98
N VAL A 66 11.58 9.99 -13.02
CA VAL A 66 12.12 8.63 -12.99
C VAL A 66 12.02 7.95 -14.34
N ILE A 67 10.88 8.10 -15.04
CA ILE A 67 10.61 7.42 -16.30
C ILE A 67 9.64 8.23 -17.16
N ASP A 68 9.68 8.07 -18.48
CA ASP A 68 8.57 8.47 -19.34
C ASP A 68 7.31 7.67 -18.96
N PRO A 69 6.20 8.30 -18.57
CA PRO A 69 4.98 7.59 -18.18
C PRO A 69 4.50 6.57 -19.21
N ARG A 70 4.78 6.78 -20.51
CA ARG A 70 4.42 5.85 -21.58
C ARG A 70 5.12 4.49 -21.48
N ARG A 71 6.12 4.36 -20.62
CA ARG A 71 6.81 3.10 -20.31
C ARG A 71 6.19 2.37 -19.13
N ILE A 72 5.20 2.93 -18.46
CA ILE A 72 4.39 2.23 -17.44
C ILE A 72 3.45 1.29 -18.19
N LYS A 73 3.69 -0.01 -18.03
CA LYS A 73 2.95 -1.09 -18.71
C LYS A 73 1.91 -1.73 -17.81
N HIS A 74 2.01 -1.54 -16.51
CA HIS A 74 1.09 -2.09 -15.54
C HIS A 74 0.74 -1.05 -14.48
N MET A 75 -0.55 -1.00 -14.12
CA MET A 75 -1.05 -0.33 -12.93
C MET A 75 -1.69 -1.39 -12.05
N ILE A 76 -1.31 -1.44 -10.77
CA ILE A 76 -1.81 -2.42 -9.81
C ILE A 76 -2.47 -1.67 -8.66
N VAL A 77 -3.63 -2.14 -8.25
CA VAL A 77 -4.37 -1.65 -7.08
C VAL A 77 -4.41 -2.76 -6.05
N GLN A 78 -4.02 -2.48 -4.83
CA GLN A 78 -4.00 -3.48 -3.75
C GLN A 78 -5.34 -3.59 -3.01
N HIS A 79 -6.15 -2.52 -3.01
CA HIS A 79 -7.57 -2.51 -2.63
C HIS A 79 -8.26 -1.26 -3.20
N GLN A 80 -9.60 -1.16 -3.05
CA GLN A 80 -10.43 -0.23 -3.82
C GLN A 80 -10.53 1.19 -3.30
N ASP A 81 -9.80 1.60 -2.26
CA ASP A 81 -9.95 2.92 -1.65
C ASP A 81 -9.57 4.07 -2.59
N PRO A 82 -10.30 5.21 -2.52
CA PRO A 82 -10.13 6.29 -3.48
C PRO A 82 -8.77 6.99 -3.41
N ASP A 83 -8.12 6.94 -2.28
CA ASP A 83 -6.78 7.49 -2.11
C ASP A 83 -5.69 6.60 -2.73
N LEU A 84 -5.99 5.31 -2.96
CA LEU A 84 -5.11 4.40 -3.69
C LEU A 84 -5.37 4.40 -5.19
N CYS A 85 -6.61 4.51 -5.64
CA CYS A 85 -6.93 4.17 -7.02
C CYS A 85 -7.79 5.18 -7.79
N ALA A 86 -8.27 6.25 -7.16
CA ALA A 86 -9.09 7.23 -7.87
C ALA A 86 -8.36 7.95 -9.03
N ALA A 87 -7.03 7.98 -9.02
CA ALA A 87 -6.23 8.53 -10.12
C ALA A 87 -6.09 7.58 -11.34
N LEU A 88 -6.52 6.31 -11.25
CA LEU A 88 -6.44 5.33 -12.35
C LEU A 88 -6.93 5.87 -13.69
N PRO A 89 -8.18 6.43 -13.84
CA PRO A 89 -8.69 6.88 -15.12
C PRO A 89 -7.95 8.11 -15.67
N ILE A 90 -7.20 8.80 -14.82
CA ILE A 90 -6.36 9.93 -15.26
C ILE A 90 -5.03 9.39 -15.77
N PHE A 91 -4.37 8.52 -15.01
CA PHE A 91 -3.13 7.88 -15.43
C PHE A 91 -3.30 7.03 -16.69
N GLU A 92 -4.40 6.32 -16.85
CA GLU A 92 -4.72 5.52 -18.04
C GLU A 92 -4.55 6.29 -19.37
N LYS A 93 -4.80 7.60 -19.36
CA LYS A 93 -4.67 8.47 -20.53
C LYS A 93 -3.24 8.96 -20.80
N ILE A 94 -2.34 8.78 -19.84
CA ILE A 94 -0.98 9.34 -19.84
C ILE A 94 0.08 8.25 -20.03
N VAL A 95 -0.16 7.08 -19.45
CA VAL A 95 0.76 5.93 -19.47
C VAL A 95 0.77 5.21 -20.81
N SER A 96 1.39 4.04 -20.89
CA SER A 96 1.41 3.22 -22.10
C SER A 96 0.00 3.04 -22.69
N PRO A 97 -0.17 3.15 -24.02
CA PRO A 97 -1.44 2.83 -24.67
C PRO A 97 -1.84 1.34 -24.48
N ASP A 98 -0.89 0.47 -24.13
CA ASP A 98 -1.12 -0.97 -23.90
C ASP A 98 -1.11 -1.32 -22.42
N VAL A 99 -1.27 -0.31 -21.54
CA VAL A 99 -1.26 -0.54 -20.08
C VAL A 99 -2.32 -1.55 -19.68
N LYS A 100 -1.94 -2.48 -18.78
CA LYS A 100 -2.86 -3.40 -18.12
C LYS A 100 -3.11 -2.91 -16.69
N ILE A 101 -4.38 -2.91 -16.31
CA ILE A 101 -4.82 -2.56 -14.95
C ILE A 101 -5.18 -3.84 -14.21
N TRP A 102 -4.68 -3.98 -12.99
CA TRP A 102 -4.84 -5.16 -12.17
C TRP A 102 -5.44 -4.78 -10.82
N ALA A 103 -6.38 -5.56 -10.32
CA ALA A 103 -6.93 -5.42 -8.98
C ALA A 103 -7.32 -6.79 -8.42
N PRO A 104 -7.37 -6.96 -7.08
CA PRO A 104 -7.93 -8.15 -6.47
C PRO A 104 -9.34 -8.43 -7.01
N LEU A 105 -9.68 -9.70 -7.19
CA LEU A 105 -10.96 -10.12 -7.76
C LEU A 105 -12.14 -9.45 -7.05
N GLU A 106 -12.14 -9.43 -5.72
CA GLU A 106 -13.23 -8.84 -4.93
C GLU A 106 -13.24 -7.30 -4.95
N ALA A 107 -12.09 -6.66 -5.17
CA ALA A 107 -12.00 -5.21 -5.32
C ALA A 107 -12.36 -4.73 -6.73
N GLN A 108 -12.19 -5.55 -7.76
CA GLN A 108 -12.40 -5.21 -9.17
C GLN A 108 -13.77 -4.58 -9.41
N VAL A 109 -14.81 -5.15 -8.79
CA VAL A 109 -16.21 -4.67 -8.92
C VAL A 109 -16.35 -3.22 -8.48
N LEU A 110 -15.57 -2.77 -7.49
CA LEU A 110 -15.61 -1.40 -6.98
C LEU A 110 -14.64 -0.49 -7.76
N VAL A 111 -13.46 -0.99 -8.10
CA VAL A 111 -12.42 -0.23 -8.83
C VAL A 111 -12.91 0.21 -10.21
N GLN A 112 -13.72 -0.59 -10.91
CA GLN A 112 -14.30 -0.20 -12.20
C GLN A 112 -15.18 1.07 -12.13
N HIS A 113 -15.77 1.36 -10.97
CA HIS A 113 -16.62 2.55 -10.76
C HIS A 113 -15.83 3.86 -10.70
N TYR A 114 -14.49 3.82 -10.66
CA TYR A 114 -13.67 5.01 -10.86
C TYR A 114 -13.66 5.49 -12.33
N GLY A 115 -14.18 4.68 -13.26
CA GLY A 115 -14.41 5.10 -14.65
C GLY A 115 -13.20 4.89 -15.56
N CYS A 116 -12.38 3.87 -15.31
CA CYS A 116 -11.39 3.42 -16.28
C CYS A 116 -12.08 2.98 -17.57
N ALA A 117 -11.51 3.35 -18.72
CA ALA A 117 -12.00 2.91 -20.02
C ALA A 117 -11.54 1.49 -20.36
N ARG A 118 -10.47 1.03 -19.72
CA ARG A 118 -9.91 -0.32 -19.92
C ARG A 118 -10.49 -1.30 -18.93
N ASP A 119 -10.51 -2.56 -19.37
CA ASP A 119 -10.85 -3.67 -18.50
C ASP A 119 -9.80 -3.81 -17.38
N ILE A 120 -10.29 -4.13 -16.19
CA ILE A 120 -9.46 -4.41 -15.03
C ILE A 120 -9.29 -5.93 -14.95
N SER A 121 -8.05 -6.39 -15.03
CA SER A 121 -7.71 -7.82 -14.89
C SER A 121 -7.75 -8.23 -13.42
N PRO A 122 -8.41 -9.34 -13.08
CA PRO A 122 -8.42 -9.82 -11.71
C PRO A 122 -7.05 -10.39 -11.31
N LEU A 123 -6.73 -10.24 -10.03
CA LEU A 123 -5.64 -10.94 -9.33
C LEU A 123 -6.23 -11.84 -8.26
N ASP A 124 -5.73 -13.05 -8.17
CA ASP A 124 -6.10 -14.03 -7.15
C ASP A 124 -4.92 -14.29 -6.19
N ASP A 125 -5.20 -14.96 -5.08
CA ASP A 125 -4.18 -15.31 -4.09
C ASP A 125 -3.11 -16.24 -4.68
N GLY A 126 -1.85 -15.83 -4.59
CA GLY A 126 -0.72 -16.58 -5.14
C GLY A 126 -0.39 -16.26 -6.59
N ASP A 127 -1.15 -15.42 -7.26
CA ASP A 127 -0.82 -14.95 -8.61
C ASP A 127 0.52 -14.22 -8.63
N SER A 128 1.10 -14.13 -9.82
CA SER A 128 2.34 -13.38 -10.05
C SER A 128 2.32 -12.63 -11.37
N LEU A 129 3.02 -11.50 -11.39
CA LEU A 129 3.27 -10.70 -12.57
C LEU A 129 4.77 -10.63 -12.82
N THR A 130 5.21 -11.11 -13.99
CA THR A 130 6.59 -10.94 -14.46
C THR A 130 6.63 -9.86 -15.54
N PHE A 131 7.57 -8.91 -15.43
CA PHE A 131 7.75 -7.81 -16.37
C PHE A 131 9.22 -7.45 -16.57
N GLY A 132 9.49 -6.57 -17.54
CA GLY A 132 10.83 -6.08 -17.83
C GLY A 132 11.81 -7.22 -18.18
N ASN A 133 12.93 -7.29 -17.48
CA ASN A 133 13.98 -8.30 -17.64
C ASN A 133 13.77 -9.53 -16.74
N GLY A 134 12.52 -9.82 -16.34
CA GLY A 134 12.20 -10.99 -15.52
C GLY A 134 11.95 -10.67 -14.04
N ARG A 135 11.73 -9.41 -13.68
CA ARG A 135 11.31 -9.04 -12.32
C ARG A 135 9.91 -9.58 -12.04
N THR A 136 9.75 -10.24 -10.90
CA THR A 136 8.48 -10.88 -10.54
C THR A 136 7.90 -10.28 -9.27
N LEU A 137 6.64 -9.88 -9.35
CA LEU A 137 5.79 -9.50 -8.23
C LEU A 137 4.86 -10.66 -7.91
N VAL A 138 4.71 -11.00 -6.64
CA VAL A 138 3.82 -12.05 -6.15
C VAL A 138 2.75 -11.41 -5.28
N PHE A 139 1.50 -11.85 -5.46
CA PHE A 139 0.34 -11.29 -4.77
C PHE A 139 -0.18 -12.23 -3.69
N THR A 140 -0.48 -11.70 -2.52
CA THR A 140 -1.01 -12.47 -1.40
C THR A 140 -2.24 -11.79 -0.84
N ALA A 141 -3.36 -12.50 -0.82
CA ALA A 141 -4.61 -11.99 -0.27
C ALA A 141 -4.55 -11.92 1.27
N ILE A 142 -4.98 -10.78 1.79
CA ILE A 142 -5.16 -10.51 3.22
C ILE A 142 -6.57 -9.93 3.48
N PRO A 143 -7.62 -10.72 3.21
CA PRO A 143 -8.99 -10.23 3.20
C PRO A 143 -9.39 -9.59 4.54
N TYR A 144 -10.15 -8.48 4.44
CA TYR A 144 -10.60 -7.66 5.58
C TYR A 144 -9.48 -6.99 6.38
N CYS A 145 -8.31 -6.83 5.77
CA CYS A 145 -7.24 -5.99 6.31
C CYS A 145 -6.98 -4.77 5.37
N HIS A 146 -7.96 -3.77 5.12
CA HIS A 146 -9.25 -3.73 5.86
C HIS A 146 -10.50 -4.06 5.00
N PHE A 147 -10.38 -4.27 3.70
CA PHE A 147 -11.46 -4.70 2.80
C PHE A 147 -11.31 -6.15 2.37
N ILE A 148 -12.43 -6.76 1.89
CA ILE A 148 -12.42 -8.15 1.42
C ILE A 148 -11.39 -8.38 0.32
N GLY A 149 -11.24 -7.43 -0.62
CA GLY A 149 -10.31 -7.49 -1.75
C GLY A 149 -8.93 -6.91 -1.44
N THR A 150 -8.46 -6.94 -0.19
CA THR A 150 -7.12 -6.42 0.14
C THR A 150 -6.04 -7.46 -0.15
N MET A 151 -4.98 -7.02 -0.85
CA MET A 151 -3.78 -7.79 -1.15
C MET A 151 -2.52 -7.07 -0.69
N VAL A 152 -1.45 -7.82 -0.50
CA VAL A 152 -0.08 -7.33 -0.45
C VAL A 152 0.67 -7.79 -1.69
N THR A 153 1.66 -7.00 -2.11
CA THR A 153 2.50 -7.28 -3.27
C THR A 153 3.95 -7.47 -2.82
N TYR A 154 4.54 -8.61 -3.15
CA TYR A 154 5.93 -8.90 -2.82
C TYR A 154 6.82 -8.85 -4.06
N ASP A 155 7.84 -8.01 -4.02
CA ASP A 155 8.90 -7.98 -5.04
C ASP A 155 10.02 -8.95 -4.68
N SER A 156 10.15 -10.01 -5.45
CA SER A 156 11.14 -11.07 -5.21
C SER A 156 12.59 -10.61 -5.41
N LYS A 157 12.82 -9.61 -6.26
CA LYS A 157 14.17 -9.11 -6.61
C LYS A 157 14.82 -8.36 -5.45
N THR A 158 14.06 -7.55 -4.72
CA THR A 158 14.58 -6.72 -3.64
C THR A 158 14.04 -7.11 -2.27
N LYS A 159 13.26 -8.19 -2.20
CA LYS A 159 12.58 -8.66 -0.98
C LYS A 159 11.77 -7.56 -0.30
N THR A 160 11.07 -6.78 -1.10
CA THR A 160 10.23 -5.67 -0.64
C THR A 160 8.79 -6.10 -0.61
N LEU A 161 8.13 -5.94 0.53
CA LEU A 161 6.70 -6.15 0.70
C LEU A 161 5.97 -4.80 0.65
N PHE A 162 5.13 -4.59 -0.33
CA PHE A 162 4.15 -3.52 -0.35
C PHE A 162 2.91 -4.01 0.36
N SER A 163 2.65 -3.46 1.54
CA SER A 163 1.70 -4.07 2.48
C SER A 163 0.29 -3.48 2.41
N SER A 164 -0.01 -2.68 1.39
CA SER A 164 -1.28 -1.96 1.35
C SER A 164 -1.44 -1.15 2.66
N ASP A 165 -2.60 -1.21 3.31
CA ASP A 165 -2.83 -0.54 4.58
C ASP A 165 -2.33 -1.31 5.80
N ALA A 166 -1.99 -2.59 5.65
CA ALA A 166 -1.32 -3.32 6.72
C ALA A 166 0.03 -2.65 7.03
N PHE A 167 0.29 -2.42 8.30
CA PHE A 167 1.42 -1.62 8.81
C PHE A 167 1.38 -0.13 8.46
N GLY A 168 0.25 0.40 7.97
CA GLY A 168 0.02 1.83 7.82
C GLY A 168 0.08 2.57 9.15
N GLY A 169 0.32 3.88 9.09
CA GLY A 169 0.37 4.73 10.28
C GLY A 169 0.03 6.18 9.98
N PHE A 170 -0.52 6.87 10.96
CA PHE A 170 -0.69 8.31 10.91
C PHE A 170 0.65 9.01 11.15
N THR A 171 1.17 9.68 10.15
CA THR A 171 2.43 10.40 10.24
C THR A 171 2.19 11.90 10.10
N GLY A 172 2.20 12.63 11.23
CA GLY A 172 2.07 14.08 11.24
C GLY A 172 3.27 14.81 10.61
N ASP A 173 4.46 14.26 10.79
CA ASP A 173 5.68 14.64 10.10
C ASP A 173 6.14 13.47 9.25
N SER A 174 6.27 13.68 7.95
CA SER A 174 6.57 12.63 6.99
C SER A 174 7.99 12.12 7.16
N VAL A 175 8.13 11.08 7.93
CA VAL A 175 9.39 10.37 8.14
C VAL A 175 9.43 9.17 7.19
N LEU A 176 10.45 9.11 6.34
CA LEU A 176 10.56 8.07 5.32
C LEU A 176 10.69 6.67 5.91
N TYR A 177 11.48 6.52 6.97
CA TYR A 177 11.71 5.24 7.65
C TYR A 177 11.16 5.26 9.06
N ALA A 178 10.50 4.19 9.46
CA ALA A 178 9.93 4.02 10.79
C ALA A 178 10.99 4.16 11.89
N GLY A 179 10.66 4.91 12.92
CA GLY A 179 11.43 5.10 14.14
C GLY A 179 10.75 4.43 15.33
N SER A 180 11.29 4.59 16.52
CA SER A 180 10.76 3.99 17.76
C SER A 180 9.34 4.44 18.11
N ASP A 181 8.95 5.61 17.67
CA ASP A 181 7.63 6.24 17.90
C ASP A 181 6.57 5.77 16.89
N TYR A 182 6.96 5.11 15.79
CA TYR A 182 6.04 4.67 14.77
C TYR A 182 5.04 3.59 15.25
N VAL A 183 5.37 2.83 16.29
CA VAL A 183 4.42 1.86 16.90
C VAL A 183 3.12 2.56 17.31
N ALA A 184 3.20 3.73 17.94
CA ALA A 184 2.00 4.49 18.36
C ALA A 184 1.18 4.95 17.15
N GLN A 185 1.84 5.39 16.07
CA GLN A 185 1.20 5.83 14.83
C GLN A 185 0.51 4.68 14.11
N LEU A 186 1.17 3.53 14.03
CA LEU A 186 0.65 2.29 13.46
C LEU A 186 -0.56 1.78 14.25
N THR A 187 -0.45 1.71 15.58
CA THR A 187 -1.55 1.19 16.41
C THR A 187 -2.77 2.10 16.38
N ALA A 188 -2.59 3.42 16.31
CA ALA A 188 -3.68 4.37 16.13
C ALA A 188 -4.39 4.16 14.78
N PHE A 189 -3.63 4.00 13.69
CA PHE A 189 -4.16 3.79 12.35
C PHE A 189 -4.92 2.45 12.26
N LEU A 190 -4.25 1.34 12.58
CA LEU A 190 -4.87 0.02 12.48
C LEU A 190 -6.07 -0.13 13.43
N GLY A 191 -6.00 0.45 14.64
CA GLY A 191 -7.10 0.43 15.60
C GLY A 191 -8.35 1.15 15.09
N GLN A 192 -8.18 2.20 14.27
CA GLN A 192 -9.28 2.95 13.68
C GLN A 192 -9.90 2.25 12.47
N TYR A 193 -9.07 1.66 11.57
CA TYR A 193 -9.54 1.14 10.29
C TYR A 193 -9.83 -0.37 10.31
N LEU A 194 -9.25 -1.13 11.23
CA LEU A 194 -9.51 -2.57 11.31
C LEU A 194 -10.66 -2.91 12.27
N GLY A 195 -11.67 -3.59 11.73
CA GLY A 195 -12.81 -4.08 12.52
C GLY A 195 -12.70 -5.55 12.95
N SER A 196 -11.70 -6.29 12.49
CA SER A 196 -11.59 -7.73 12.71
C SER A 196 -10.22 -8.17 13.18
N LYS A 197 -10.10 -8.58 14.44
CA LYS A 197 -8.88 -9.20 14.98
C LYS A 197 -8.50 -10.48 14.24
N LYS A 198 -9.50 -11.28 13.84
CA LYS A 198 -9.28 -12.51 13.07
C LYS A 198 -8.62 -12.21 11.72
N ALA A 199 -9.05 -11.16 11.03
CA ALA A 199 -8.47 -10.74 9.76
C ALA A 199 -7.03 -10.26 9.93
N LEU A 200 -6.77 -9.43 10.95
CA LEU A 200 -5.41 -8.97 11.27
C LEU A 200 -4.47 -10.14 11.55
N VAL A 201 -4.88 -11.08 12.42
CA VAL A 201 -4.05 -12.26 12.75
C VAL A 201 -3.80 -13.12 11.51
N TYR A 202 -4.80 -13.29 10.62
CA TYR A 202 -4.60 -13.99 9.36
C TYR A 202 -3.55 -13.29 8.48
N ALA A 203 -3.68 -11.98 8.28
CA ALA A 203 -2.74 -11.19 7.49
C ALA A 203 -1.30 -11.30 8.03
N LEU A 204 -1.12 -11.14 9.35
CA LEU A 204 0.19 -11.27 9.99
C LEU A 204 0.80 -12.65 9.76
N LYS A 205 0.04 -13.74 9.94
CA LYS A 205 0.52 -15.09 9.67
C LYS A 205 0.91 -15.34 8.22
N ARG A 206 0.18 -14.73 7.25
CA ARG A 206 0.53 -14.83 5.83
C ARG A 206 1.86 -14.10 5.55
N ILE A 207 2.06 -12.94 6.14
CA ILE A 207 3.29 -12.13 6.00
C ILE A 207 4.47 -12.84 6.69
N GLU A 208 4.29 -13.41 7.89
CA GLU A 208 5.33 -14.19 8.56
C GLU A 208 5.71 -15.44 7.75
N ALA A 209 4.75 -16.12 7.13
CA ALA A 209 5.02 -17.26 6.26
C ALA A 209 5.81 -16.86 5.01
N LEU A 210 5.49 -15.70 4.41
CA LEU A 210 6.22 -15.13 3.30
C LEU A 210 7.67 -14.76 3.70
N ASP A 211 7.83 -14.12 4.86
CA ASP A 211 9.16 -13.77 5.39
C ASP A 211 9.99 -15.01 5.67
N LYS A 212 9.41 -16.03 6.27
CA LYS A 212 10.10 -17.29 6.55
C LYS A 212 10.57 -18.00 5.28
N SER A 213 9.79 -17.95 4.20
CA SER A 213 10.08 -18.69 2.97
C SER A 213 11.02 -17.92 2.01
N HIS A 214 10.90 -16.60 1.94
CA HIS A 214 11.58 -15.77 0.94
C HIS A 214 12.44 -14.64 1.56
N GLY A 215 12.18 -14.29 2.81
CA GLY A 215 12.74 -13.14 3.50
C GLY A 215 12.08 -11.82 3.08
N ILE A 216 11.93 -10.93 4.04
CA ILE A 216 11.46 -9.55 3.80
C ILE A 216 12.54 -8.60 4.31
N ASP A 217 13.08 -7.75 3.43
CA ASP A 217 14.10 -6.78 3.79
C ASP A 217 13.50 -5.40 4.14
N ARG A 218 12.27 -5.14 3.69
CA ARG A 218 11.48 -3.95 4.06
C ARG A 218 10.00 -4.15 3.82
N ILE A 219 9.18 -3.45 4.61
CA ILE A 219 7.74 -3.31 4.42
C ILE A 219 7.46 -1.87 4.01
N CYS A 220 6.72 -1.70 2.94
CA CYS A 220 6.34 -0.43 2.32
C CYS A 220 4.81 -0.29 2.38
N PRO A 221 4.25 0.36 3.42
CA PRO A 221 2.82 0.55 3.53
C PRO A 221 2.34 1.69 2.62
N GLN A 222 1.03 1.75 2.39
CA GLN A 222 0.36 2.82 1.63
C GLN A 222 0.30 4.14 2.42
N HIS A 223 0.33 4.06 3.73
CA HIS A 223 0.33 5.19 4.66
C HIS A 223 1.45 5.03 5.67
N GLY A 224 2.12 6.14 6.01
CA GLY A 224 3.12 6.15 7.07
C GLY A 224 4.55 5.92 6.59
N SER A 225 5.33 5.13 7.32
CA SER A 225 6.77 5.02 7.13
C SER A 225 7.19 3.62 6.72
N ILE A 226 8.27 3.53 5.94
CA ILE A 226 8.88 2.26 5.53
C ILE A 226 9.52 1.59 6.75
N ILE A 227 9.23 0.31 6.95
CA ILE A 227 9.77 -0.50 8.03
C ILE A 227 10.93 -1.33 7.49
N ASN A 228 12.12 -1.12 8.02
CA ASN A 228 13.30 -1.89 7.67
C ASN A 228 13.33 -3.25 8.38
N LYS A 229 14.08 -4.20 7.83
CA LYS A 229 14.18 -5.60 8.26
C LYS A 229 14.35 -5.80 9.76
N ASP A 230 15.27 -5.06 10.36
CA ASP A 230 15.59 -5.14 11.78
C ASP A 230 14.44 -4.75 12.70
N GLN A 231 13.48 -4.00 12.19
CA GLN A 231 12.32 -3.50 12.90
C GLN A 231 11.05 -4.33 12.70
N ILE A 232 10.97 -5.13 11.61
CA ILE A 232 9.78 -5.92 11.25
C ILE A 232 9.24 -6.74 12.45
N PRO A 233 10.06 -7.46 13.25
CA PRO A 233 9.54 -8.22 14.39
C PRO A 233 8.84 -7.37 15.43
N VAL A 234 9.30 -6.12 15.64
CA VAL A 234 8.71 -5.19 16.62
C VAL A 234 7.29 -4.80 16.16
N TYR A 235 7.12 -4.47 14.89
CA TYR A 235 5.83 -4.03 14.35
C TYR A 235 4.85 -5.19 14.20
N ILE A 236 5.31 -6.39 13.83
CA ILE A 236 4.49 -7.61 13.84
C ILE A 236 3.97 -7.88 15.26
N LYS A 237 4.86 -7.84 16.27
CA LYS A 237 4.45 -8.02 17.66
C LYS A 237 3.43 -6.98 18.11
N ALA A 238 3.68 -5.70 17.85
CA ALA A 238 2.76 -4.63 18.19
C ALA A 238 1.37 -4.82 17.54
N SER A 239 1.33 -5.31 16.29
CA SER A 239 0.09 -5.61 15.58
C SER A 239 -0.64 -6.83 16.18
N TYR A 240 0.08 -7.85 16.66
CA TYR A 240 -0.54 -8.95 17.39
C TYR A 240 -1.15 -8.51 18.72
N ASP A 241 -0.53 -7.56 19.40
CA ASP A 241 -1.01 -7.04 20.70
C ASP A 241 -2.15 -6.02 20.54
N LEU A 242 -2.41 -5.54 19.31
CA LEU A 242 -3.41 -4.51 19.03
C LEU A 242 -4.84 -4.99 19.31
N HIS A 243 -5.62 -4.18 20.03
CA HIS A 243 -7.07 -4.27 20.06
C HIS A 243 -7.66 -3.56 18.83
N VAL A 244 -8.59 -4.20 18.13
CA VAL A 244 -9.28 -3.66 16.95
C VAL A 244 -10.78 -3.62 17.19
N GLY A 245 -11.49 -2.71 16.50
CA GLY A 245 -12.93 -2.52 16.69
C GLY A 245 -13.29 -1.62 17.86
N GLY A 246 -12.33 -0.90 18.43
CA GLY A 246 -12.53 -0.05 19.61
C GLY A 246 -13.62 1.03 19.46
N GLU A 247 -13.88 1.49 18.22
CA GLU A 247 -14.99 2.42 17.96
C GLU A 247 -16.36 1.74 18.19
N VAL A 248 -16.48 0.48 17.78
CA VAL A 248 -17.70 -0.32 18.02
C VAL A 248 -17.93 -0.50 19.52
N ASP A 249 -16.87 -0.83 20.27
CA ASP A 249 -16.95 -0.99 21.73
C ASP A 249 -17.33 0.31 22.41
N SER A 250 -16.75 1.42 21.98
CA SER A 250 -17.05 2.77 22.50
C SER A 250 -18.51 3.15 22.27
N LEU A 251 -19.02 2.94 21.06
CA LEU A 251 -20.41 3.22 20.71
C LEU A 251 -21.38 2.26 21.42
N ALA A 252 -21.03 0.98 21.53
CA ALA A 252 -21.83 0.01 22.26
C ALA A 252 -21.97 0.40 23.75
N ALA A 253 -20.87 0.79 24.38
CA ALA A 253 -20.89 1.28 25.77
C ALA A 253 -21.77 2.54 25.91
N LYS A 254 -21.64 3.50 24.99
CA LYS A 254 -22.44 4.74 24.97
C LYS A 254 -23.92 4.45 24.83
N HIS A 255 -24.31 3.50 24.00
CA HIS A 255 -25.70 3.15 23.71
C HIS A 255 -26.22 1.96 24.54
N LYS A 256 -25.42 1.43 25.47
CA LYS A 256 -25.76 0.27 26.32
C LYS A 256 -26.16 -0.98 25.50
N ILE A 257 -25.43 -1.22 24.40
CA ILE A 257 -25.62 -2.39 23.54
C ILE A 257 -24.73 -3.51 24.07
N ASP A 258 -25.33 -4.70 24.31
CA ASP A 258 -24.57 -5.90 24.66
C ASP A 258 -24.01 -6.53 23.37
N LEU A 259 -22.69 -6.72 23.32
CA LEU A 259 -21.97 -7.35 22.20
C LEU A 259 -21.60 -8.81 22.50
N SER A 260 -22.00 -9.36 23.66
CA SER A 260 -21.80 -10.76 23.99
C SER A 260 -22.82 -11.62 23.21
N GLY A 261 -22.46 -12.01 21.98
CA GLY A 261 -23.26 -12.89 21.14
C GLY A 261 -22.62 -14.26 20.95
#